data_e24c6c05ab6151df24740f62550ea75a
#
_entry.id   e24c6c05ab6151df24740f62550ea75a
#
_cell.length_a   1.000
_cell.length_b   1.000
_cell.length_c   1.000
_cell.angle_alpha   90.00
_cell.angle_beta   90.00
_cell.angle_gamma   90.00
#
_symmetry.space_group_name_H-M   'P 1'
#
loop_
_entity.id
_entity.type
_entity.pdbx_description
1 polymer ?
#
loop_
_entity_poly.entity_id
_entity_poly.type
_entity_poly.pdbx_seq_one_letter_code
_entity_poly.pdbx_strand_id
1 'polypeptide(L)'
;IESACELLCDAIDRQRQIVIVGDFDADGATGTAVAMRGLRMLGAGRVDFRVPNRALHGYGLSAALVDSMREVVPDLIVTVDNGIDVLVTDHHLPGAELPDANVIVNPNLAGDCFPSKALAGVGVMFYVLIALRAHMRKLGRFATGTSAEPDLSSLLDLVALGTVADMVSLDQNNRI
;
A
#
# COMPACT_ATOMS: atom_id res chain seq x y z
N ILE A 1 -1.53 -11.34 -3.62
CA ILE A 1 -0.80 -10.83 -2.43
C ILE A 1 0.62 -11.41 -2.33
N GLU A 2 0.84 -12.65 -2.72
CA GLU A 2 2.18 -13.28 -2.64
C GLU A 2 3.21 -12.53 -3.49
N SER A 3 2.89 -12.24 -4.75
CA SER A 3 3.75 -11.46 -5.64
C SER A 3 4.03 -10.03 -5.12
N ALA A 4 3.07 -9.43 -4.42
CA ALA A 4 3.28 -8.14 -3.75
C ALA A 4 4.31 -8.26 -2.61
N CYS A 5 4.24 -9.35 -1.82
CA CYS A 5 5.21 -9.61 -0.76
C CYS A 5 6.61 -9.85 -1.31
N GLU A 6 6.75 -10.60 -2.40
CA GLU A 6 8.03 -10.86 -3.07
C GLU A 6 8.66 -9.57 -3.59
N LEU A 7 7.86 -8.74 -4.29
CA LEU A 7 8.30 -7.47 -4.85
C LEU A 7 8.78 -6.49 -3.76
N LEU A 8 8.00 -6.35 -2.68
CA LEU A 8 8.34 -5.49 -1.55
C LEU A 8 9.55 -6.02 -0.77
N CYS A 9 9.64 -7.35 -0.59
CA CYS A 9 10.76 -7.97 0.09
C CYS A 9 12.08 -7.75 -0.69
N ASP A 10 12.07 -7.94 -2.02
CA ASP A 10 13.22 -7.64 -2.89
C ASP A 10 13.62 -6.15 -2.83
N ALA A 11 12.63 -5.25 -2.84
CA ALA A 11 12.89 -3.81 -2.71
C ALA A 11 13.53 -3.45 -1.36
N ILE A 12 13.06 -4.06 -0.27
CA ILE A 12 13.63 -3.87 1.08
C ILE A 12 15.06 -4.41 1.13
N ASP A 13 15.31 -5.62 0.61
CA ASP A 13 16.63 -6.25 0.63
C ASP A 13 17.69 -5.44 -0.12
N ARG A 14 17.31 -4.91 -1.25
CA ARG A 14 18.19 -4.11 -2.10
C ARG A 14 18.20 -2.64 -1.71
N GLN A 15 17.49 -2.25 -0.64
CA GLN A 15 17.35 -0.85 -0.19
C GLN A 15 16.95 0.07 -1.34
N ARG A 16 16.02 -0.38 -2.19
CA ARG A 16 15.50 0.39 -3.32
C ARG A 16 14.73 1.62 -2.84
N GLN A 17 14.69 2.65 -3.68
CA GLN A 17 13.87 3.83 -3.44
C GLN A 17 12.39 3.48 -3.71
N ILE A 18 11.61 3.36 -2.64
CA ILE A 18 10.16 3.12 -2.70
C ILE A 18 9.47 4.47 -2.62
N VAL A 19 8.57 4.76 -3.55
CA VAL A 19 7.72 5.96 -3.51
C VAL A 19 6.26 5.54 -3.39
N ILE A 20 5.62 5.98 -2.32
CA ILE A 20 4.19 5.78 -2.11
C ILE A 20 3.44 6.91 -2.80
N VAL A 21 2.51 6.58 -3.66
CA VAL A 21 1.61 7.55 -4.30
C VAL A 21 0.22 7.35 -3.72
N GLY A 22 -0.19 8.26 -2.84
CA GLY A 22 -1.51 8.25 -2.22
C GLY A 22 -2.47 9.20 -2.90
N ASP A 23 -3.76 9.10 -2.57
CA ASP A 23 -4.74 10.13 -2.91
C ASP A 23 -4.74 11.25 -1.84
N PHE A 24 -5.41 12.38 -2.16
CA PHE A 24 -5.45 13.58 -1.30
C PHE A 24 -6.56 13.53 -0.25
N ASP A 25 -7.45 12.53 -0.28
CA ASP A 25 -8.50 12.35 0.72
C ASP A 25 -7.98 11.69 2.02
N ALA A 26 -8.87 11.48 2.97
CA ALA A 26 -8.47 10.95 4.27
C ALA A 26 -8.05 9.47 4.20
N ASP A 27 -8.63 8.66 3.32
CA ASP A 27 -8.23 7.27 3.12
C ASP A 27 -6.86 7.21 2.44
N GLY A 28 -6.64 7.93 1.36
CA GLY A 28 -5.35 8.04 0.69
C GLY A 28 -4.24 8.57 1.61
N ALA A 29 -4.54 9.58 2.44
CA ALA A 29 -3.59 10.13 3.40
C ALA A 29 -3.24 9.12 4.51
N THR A 30 -4.23 8.45 5.10
CA THR A 30 -3.99 7.43 6.14
C THR A 30 -3.33 6.19 5.57
N GLY A 31 -3.71 5.76 4.38
CA GLY A 31 -3.07 4.66 3.65
C GLY A 31 -1.60 4.96 3.32
N THR A 32 -1.29 6.17 2.87
CA THR A 32 0.09 6.64 2.69
C THR A 32 0.88 6.59 4.00
N ALA A 33 0.31 7.07 5.10
CA ALA A 33 0.97 7.06 6.41
C ALA A 33 1.21 5.62 6.92
N VAL A 34 0.23 4.72 6.74
CA VAL A 34 0.34 3.29 7.07
C VAL A 34 1.44 2.63 6.23
N ALA A 35 1.46 2.87 4.91
CA ALA A 35 2.49 2.34 4.01
C ALA A 35 3.89 2.80 4.43
N MET A 36 4.09 4.11 4.61
CA MET A 36 5.36 4.72 4.99
C MET A 36 5.90 4.17 6.31
N ARG A 37 5.05 4.15 7.33
CA ARG A 37 5.44 3.66 8.67
C ARG A 37 5.68 2.16 8.67
N GLY A 38 4.75 1.39 8.10
CA GLY A 38 4.82 -0.06 8.07
C GLY A 38 6.03 -0.59 7.31
N LEU A 39 6.33 -0.03 6.12
CA LEU A 39 7.51 -0.42 5.34
C LEU A 39 8.81 -0.08 6.08
N ARG A 40 8.90 1.08 6.74
CA ARG A 40 10.06 1.43 7.57
C ARG A 40 10.22 0.48 8.77
N MET A 41 9.14 0.11 9.45
CA MET A 41 9.16 -0.88 10.53
C MET A 41 9.64 -2.25 10.03
N LEU A 42 9.37 -2.60 8.77
CA LEU A 42 9.80 -3.84 8.11
C LEU A 42 11.20 -3.74 7.48
N GLY A 43 11.91 -2.61 7.64
CA GLY A 43 13.30 -2.47 7.25
C GLY A 43 13.56 -1.72 5.94
N ALA A 44 12.55 -1.12 5.31
CA ALA A 44 12.76 -0.26 4.17
C ALA A 44 13.44 1.05 4.60
N GLY A 45 14.68 1.26 4.16
CA GLY A 45 15.46 2.45 4.53
C GLY A 45 15.14 3.67 3.68
N ARG A 46 14.65 3.48 2.46
CA ARG A 46 14.41 4.55 1.48
C ARG A 46 12.96 4.55 1.03
N VAL A 47 12.09 5.20 1.82
CA VAL A 47 10.66 5.33 1.53
C VAL A 47 10.28 6.79 1.53
N ASP A 48 9.73 7.27 0.45
CA ASP A 48 9.19 8.62 0.26
C ASP A 48 7.74 8.55 -0.20
N PHE A 49 7.05 9.67 -0.29
CA PHE A 49 5.67 9.71 -0.75
C PHE A 49 5.41 10.90 -1.67
N ARG A 50 4.35 10.77 -2.48
CA ARG A 50 3.78 11.85 -3.30
C ARG A 50 2.26 11.80 -3.18
N VAL A 51 1.66 12.98 -3.15
CA VAL A 51 0.22 13.16 -3.19
C VAL A 51 -0.10 14.06 -4.38
N PRO A 52 -1.00 13.66 -5.29
CA PRO A 52 -1.36 14.48 -6.43
C PRO A 52 -2.02 15.79 -5.99
N ASN A 53 -1.61 16.89 -6.58
CA ASN A 53 -2.33 18.14 -6.47
C ASN A 53 -3.39 18.19 -7.58
N ARG A 54 -4.67 18.10 -7.23
CA ARG A 54 -5.78 18.07 -8.22
C ARG A 54 -5.76 19.20 -9.23
N ALA A 55 -5.35 20.39 -8.81
CA ALA A 55 -5.31 21.55 -9.67
C ALA A 55 -4.16 21.49 -10.70
N LEU A 56 -3.08 20.79 -10.40
CA LEU A 56 -1.88 20.70 -11.24
C LEU A 56 -1.74 19.35 -11.94
N HIS A 57 -2.09 18.26 -11.25
CA HIS A 57 -1.81 16.90 -11.71
C HIS A 57 -3.08 16.15 -12.16
N GLY A 58 -4.27 16.65 -11.86
CA GLY A 58 -5.53 15.94 -12.09
C GLY A 58 -5.77 14.85 -11.04
N TYR A 59 -6.50 13.80 -11.42
CA TYR A 59 -6.83 12.66 -10.57
C TYR A 59 -5.87 11.51 -10.84
N GLY A 60 -5.41 10.82 -9.79
CA GLY A 60 -4.59 9.62 -9.90
C GLY A 60 -3.14 9.86 -10.31
N LEU A 61 -2.48 8.80 -10.78
CA LEU A 61 -1.09 8.84 -11.26
C LEU A 61 -1.04 9.43 -12.68
N SER A 62 -1.01 10.75 -12.78
CA SER A 62 -0.87 11.45 -14.07
C SER A 62 0.59 11.54 -14.52
N ALA A 63 0.80 11.77 -15.84
CA ALA A 63 2.14 12.02 -16.39
C ALA A 63 2.84 13.19 -15.68
N ALA A 64 2.10 14.25 -15.30
CA ALA A 64 2.64 15.39 -14.57
C ALA A 64 3.11 15.01 -13.16
N LEU A 65 2.40 14.10 -12.48
CA LEU A 65 2.83 13.58 -11.18
C LEU A 65 4.09 12.71 -11.32
N VAL A 66 4.13 11.83 -12.33
CA VAL A 66 5.32 11.02 -12.65
C VAL A 66 6.52 11.92 -12.96
N ASP A 67 6.32 12.97 -13.74
CA ASP A 67 7.39 13.95 -14.02
C ASP A 67 7.90 14.65 -12.76
N SER A 68 7.03 14.90 -11.77
CA SER A 68 7.44 15.48 -10.48
C SER A 68 8.32 14.55 -9.64
N MET A 69 8.31 13.23 -9.92
CA MET A 69 9.13 12.24 -9.23
C MET A 69 10.54 12.08 -9.82
N ARG A 70 10.87 12.76 -10.92
CA ARG A 70 12.20 12.66 -11.58
C ARG A 70 13.36 12.98 -10.65
N GLU A 71 13.17 13.83 -9.65
CA GLU A 71 14.19 14.16 -8.67
C GLU A 71 14.48 13.03 -7.68
N VAL A 72 13.48 12.18 -7.42
CA VAL A 72 13.57 11.08 -6.44
C VAL A 72 13.97 9.76 -7.11
N VAL A 73 13.74 9.62 -8.42
CA VAL A 73 14.03 8.42 -9.24
C VAL A 73 13.58 7.14 -8.51
N PRO A 74 12.27 6.84 -8.47
CA PRO A 74 11.80 5.66 -7.76
C PRO A 74 12.26 4.36 -8.44
N ASP A 75 12.68 3.38 -7.64
CA ASP A 75 12.94 2.01 -8.08
C ASP A 75 11.66 1.16 -8.00
N LEU A 76 10.72 1.57 -7.13
CA LEU A 76 9.42 0.94 -6.92
C LEU A 76 8.40 2.02 -6.56
N ILE A 77 7.29 2.03 -7.29
CA ILE A 77 6.12 2.84 -6.95
C ILE A 77 5.07 1.91 -6.31
N VAL A 78 4.52 2.33 -5.20
CA VAL A 78 3.37 1.70 -4.56
C VAL A 78 2.24 2.70 -4.55
N THR A 79 1.14 2.40 -5.24
CA THR A 79 -0.03 3.27 -5.19
C THR A 79 -0.97 2.83 -4.08
N VAL A 80 -1.53 3.78 -3.36
CA VAL A 80 -2.57 3.57 -2.37
C VAL A 80 -3.77 4.36 -2.83
N ASP A 81 -4.86 3.67 -3.12
CA ASP A 81 -6.11 4.25 -3.60
C ASP A 81 -5.99 4.92 -5.00
N ASN A 82 -5.02 4.47 -5.84
CA ASN A 82 -4.76 4.96 -7.20
C ASN A 82 -4.22 3.86 -8.10
N GLY A 83 -4.60 3.83 -9.38
CA GLY A 83 -4.07 2.89 -10.36
C GLY A 83 -3.10 3.52 -11.34
N ILE A 84 -1.92 2.99 -11.51
CA ILE A 84 -1.00 2.78 -12.64
C ILE A 84 0.46 2.63 -12.13
N ASP A 85 1.12 1.58 -12.63
CA ASP A 85 2.52 1.17 -12.54
C ASP A 85 3.10 0.78 -11.18
N VAL A 86 3.30 -0.49 -11.06
CA VAL A 86 4.20 -1.39 -10.37
C VAL A 86 3.53 -2.22 -9.28
N LEU A 87 3.18 -1.69 -8.13
CA LEU A 87 2.32 -2.32 -7.13
C LEU A 87 1.13 -1.41 -6.85
N VAL A 88 -0.03 -1.82 -7.34
CA VAL A 88 -1.29 -1.13 -7.08
C VAL A 88 -1.95 -1.75 -5.87
N THR A 89 -2.27 -0.95 -4.85
CA THR A 89 -3.21 -1.32 -3.79
C THR A 89 -4.44 -0.45 -3.90
N ASP A 90 -5.60 -1.07 -4.04
CA ASP A 90 -6.84 -0.37 -4.32
C ASP A 90 -8.03 -1.16 -3.74
N HIS A 91 -9.16 -0.51 -3.56
CA HIS A 91 -10.40 -1.11 -3.07
C HIS A 91 -11.62 -0.80 -3.95
N HIS A 92 -11.49 0.08 -4.93
CA HIS A 92 -12.56 0.42 -5.85
C HIS A 92 -12.97 -0.75 -6.73
N LEU A 93 -14.19 -0.73 -7.24
CA LEU A 93 -14.61 -1.67 -8.26
C LEU A 93 -13.75 -1.46 -9.52
N PRO A 94 -13.15 -2.53 -10.05
CA PRO A 94 -12.29 -2.40 -11.23
C PRO A 94 -13.08 -1.92 -12.44
N GLY A 95 -12.45 -1.08 -13.26
CA GLY A 95 -12.99 -0.67 -14.56
C GLY A 95 -12.99 -1.81 -15.58
N ALA A 96 -13.40 -1.51 -16.81
CA ALA A 96 -13.40 -2.48 -17.92
C ALA A 96 -11.98 -2.96 -18.28
N GLU A 97 -10.99 -2.12 -18.07
CA GLU A 97 -9.57 -2.41 -18.28
C GLU A 97 -8.80 -2.21 -16.97
N LEU A 98 -7.94 -3.17 -16.64
CA LEU A 98 -7.04 -3.04 -15.51
C LEU A 98 -5.79 -2.25 -15.92
N PRO A 99 -5.17 -1.51 -14.98
CA PRO A 99 -3.90 -0.85 -15.25
C PRO A 99 -2.80 -1.86 -15.56
N ASP A 100 -1.84 -1.46 -16.41
CA ASP A 100 -0.65 -2.24 -16.72
C ASP A 100 0.35 -2.13 -15.56
N ALA A 101 0.12 -2.92 -14.51
CA ALA A 101 0.92 -2.96 -13.30
C ALA A 101 1.56 -4.34 -13.10
N ASN A 102 2.73 -4.39 -12.46
CA ASN A 102 3.38 -5.66 -12.14
C ASN A 102 2.53 -6.50 -11.19
N VAL A 103 1.91 -5.86 -10.21
CA VAL A 103 1.04 -6.51 -9.23
C VAL A 103 -0.12 -5.58 -8.88
N ILE A 104 -1.33 -6.13 -8.81
CA ILE A 104 -2.52 -5.44 -8.31
C ILE A 104 -3.05 -6.21 -7.10
N VAL A 105 -3.24 -5.52 -5.99
CA VAL A 105 -3.90 -6.03 -4.78
C VAL A 105 -5.19 -5.24 -4.58
N ASN A 106 -6.30 -5.85 -4.94
CA ASN A 106 -7.63 -5.28 -4.77
C ASN A 106 -8.62 -6.40 -4.47
N PRO A 107 -9.30 -6.40 -3.32
CA PRO A 107 -10.25 -7.44 -2.93
C PRO A 107 -11.48 -7.49 -3.85
N ASN A 108 -11.73 -6.46 -4.64
CA ASN A 108 -12.86 -6.37 -5.57
C ASN A 108 -12.56 -6.85 -6.98
N LEU A 109 -11.34 -7.38 -7.24
CA LEU A 109 -11.04 -8.05 -8.50
C LEU A 109 -11.90 -9.29 -8.70
N ALA A 110 -12.26 -9.56 -9.95
CA ALA A 110 -12.99 -10.77 -10.32
C ALA A 110 -12.18 -12.02 -9.90
N GLY A 111 -12.82 -12.91 -9.15
CA GLY A 111 -12.19 -14.14 -8.66
C GLY A 111 -11.36 -13.99 -7.38
N ASP A 112 -11.21 -12.80 -6.82
CA ASP A 112 -10.56 -12.62 -5.53
C ASP A 112 -11.40 -13.25 -4.39
N CYS A 113 -10.75 -14.01 -3.52
CA CYS A 113 -11.37 -14.77 -2.44
C CYS A 113 -11.33 -14.07 -1.08
N PHE A 114 -10.83 -12.84 -0.99
CA PHE A 114 -10.82 -12.12 0.29
C PHE A 114 -12.26 -11.88 0.78
N PRO A 115 -12.58 -12.21 2.03
CA PRO A 115 -13.97 -12.26 2.49
C PRO A 115 -14.63 -10.88 2.62
N SER A 116 -13.88 -9.84 2.95
CA SER A 116 -14.39 -8.47 3.03
C SER A 116 -14.20 -7.74 1.69
N LYS A 117 -15.31 -7.32 1.09
CA LYS A 117 -15.31 -6.48 -0.11
C LYS A 117 -15.51 -4.99 0.22
N ALA A 118 -15.55 -4.67 1.50
CA ALA A 118 -15.80 -3.34 2.04
C ALA A 118 -14.53 -2.74 2.71
N LEU A 119 -13.33 -3.20 2.35
CA LEU A 119 -12.11 -2.57 2.83
C LEU A 119 -11.98 -1.16 2.23
N ALA A 120 -11.51 -0.21 3.03
CA ALA A 120 -10.94 1.04 2.55
C ALA A 120 -9.52 0.82 2.02
N GLY A 121 -8.97 1.73 1.24
CA GLY A 121 -7.61 1.62 0.68
C GLY A 121 -6.53 1.46 1.75
N VAL A 122 -6.65 2.19 2.87
CA VAL A 122 -5.79 1.99 4.05
C VAL A 122 -5.83 0.57 4.59
N GLY A 123 -7.02 -0.05 4.60
CA GLY A 123 -7.21 -1.44 5.03
C GLY A 123 -6.51 -2.42 4.09
N VAL A 124 -6.61 -2.23 2.78
CA VAL A 124 -5.89 -3.04 1.78
C VAL A 124 -4.39 -2.95 2.01
N MET A 125 -3.85 -1.74 2.16
CA MET A 125 -2.42 -1.54 2.43
C MET A 125 -1.99 -2.19 3.75
N PHE A 126 -2.80 -2.11 4.79
CA PHE A 126 -2.51 -2.76 6.07
C PHE A 126 -2.44 -4.28 5.94
N TYR A 127 -3.34 -4.90 5.17
CA TYR A 127 -3.27 -6.34 4.89
C TYR A 127 -2.05 -6.74 4.07
N VAL A 128 -1.60 -5.89 3.15
CA VAL A 128 -0.32 -6.10 2.44
C VAL A 128 0.84 -6.11 3.43
N LEU A 129 0.89 -5.19 4.39
CA LEU A 129 1.94 -5.15 5.43
C LEU A 129 1.89 -6.38 6.35
N ILE A 130 0.70 -6.85 6.75
CA ILE A 130 0.54 -8.09 7.52
C ILE A 130 1.09 -9.28 6.75
N ALA A 131 0.73 -9.39 5.46
CA ALA A 131 1.19 -10.47 4.59
C ALA A 131 2.72 -10.40 4.39
N LEU A 132 3.26 -9.22 4.15
CA LEU A 132 4.71 -9.00 4.01
C LEU A 132 5.46 -9.39 5.29
N ARG A 133 4.98 -8.97 6.47
CA ARG A 133 5.56 -9.38 7.75
C ARG A 133 5.53 -10.92 7.91
N ALA A 134 4.42 -11.56 7.57
CA ALA A 134 4.30 -13.02 7.62
C ALA A 134 5.24 -13.71 6.62
N HIS A 135 5.41 -13.17 5.42
CA HIS A 135 6.36 -13.64 4.41
C HIS A 135 7.80 -13.52 4.93
N MET A 136 8.19 -12.37 5.45
CA MET A 136 9.51 -12.14 6.04
C MET A 136 9.79 -13.07 7.24
N ARG A 137 8.77 -13.38 8.06
CA ARG A 137 8.89 -14.37 9.14
C ARG A 137 9.19 -15.76 8.60
N LYS A 138 8.52 -16.20 7.53
CA LYS A 138 8.81 -17.49 6.85
C LYS A 138 10.24 -17.55 6.31
N LEU A 139 10.79 -16.42 5.86
CA LEU A 139 12.18 -16.30 5.42
C LEU A 139 13.19 -16.20 6.59
N GLY A 140 12.74 -16.29 7.85
CA GLY A 140 13.63 -16.25 9.02
C GLY A 140 14.17 -14.87 9.38
N ARG A 141 13.58 -13.77 8.83
CA ARG A 141 14.10 -12.42 9.00
C ARG A 141 14.05 -11.91 10.45
N PHE A 142 13.17 -12.47 11.26
CA PHE A 142 12.99 -12.12 12.67
C PHE A 142 13.52 -13.20 13.60
N ALA A 143 14.45 -14.06 13.14
CA ALA A 143 15.07 -15.07 13.96
C ALA A 143 15.93 -14.44 15.06
N THR A 144 16.14 -15.16 16.13
CA THR A 144 16.87 -14.71 17.34
C THR A 144 18.21 -14.07 16.98
N GLY A 145 18.41 -12.79 17.32
CA GLY A 145 19.67 -12.07 17.12
C GLY A 145 19.73 -11.19 15.86
N THR A 146 18.68 -11.15 15.01
CA THR A 146 18.62 -10.23 13.86
C THR A 146 17.83 -8.96 14.21
N SER A 147 16.55 -8.94 13.90
CA SER A 147 15.66 -7.81 14.22
C SER A 147 14.42 -8.32 14.95
N ALA A 148 13.93 -7.57 15.92
CA ALA A 148 12.63 -7.88 16.53
C ALA A 148 11.53 -7.77 15.48
N GLU A 149 10.60 -8.73 15.48
CA GLU A 149 9.43 -8.66 14.61
C GLU A 149 8.58 -7.42 14.98
N PRO A 150 8.28 -6.51 14.04
CA PRO A 150 7.57 -5.28 14.36
C PRO A 150 6.10 -5.56 14.68
N ASP A 151 5.58 -4.83 15.66
CA ASP A 151 4.17 -4.83 16.00
C ASP A 151 3.41 -3.80 15.14
N LEU A 152 2.70 -4.29 14.12
CA LEU A 152 1.90 -3.46 13.21
C LEU A 152 0.60 -2.97 13.86
N SER A 153 0.20 -3.47 15.04
CA SER A 153 -1.03 -3.02 15.71
C SER A 153 -0.97 -1.53 16.07
N SER A 154 0.22 -0.96 16.21
CA SER A 154 0.45 0.48 16.38
C SER A 154 0.00 1.36 15.21
N LEU A 155 -0.44 0.76 14.09
CA LEU A 155 -0.97 1.46 12.92
C LEU A 155 -2.50 1.40 12.83
N LEU A 156 -3.17 0.66 13.73
CA LEU A 156 -4.61 0.44 13.67
C LEU A 156 -5.45 1.71 13.89
N ASP A 157 -4.93 2.70 14.59
CA ASP A 157 -5.55 4.02 14.73
C ASP A 157 -5.72 4.72 13.37
N LEU A 158 -4.71 4.66 12.53
CA LEU A 158 -4.76 5.20 11.17
C LEU A 158 -5.68 4.37 10.27
N VAL A 159 -5.66 3.04 10.39
CA VAL A 159 -6.57 2.16 9.66
C VAL A 159 -8.03 2.46 10.01
N ALA A 160 -8.33 2.61 11.30
CA ALA A 160 -9.67 2.96 11.76
C ALA A 160 -10.11 4.33 11.23
N LEU A 161 -9.21 5.33 11.27
CA LEU A 161 -9.50 6.67 10.79
C LEU A 161 -9.86 6.67 9.29
N GLY A 162 -9.04 6.05 8.43
CA GLY A 162 -9.31 5.97 7.00
C GLY A 162 -10.58 5.17 6.68
N THR A 163 -10.77 4.02 7.35
CA THR A 163 -11.98 3.19 7.18
C THR A 163 -13.27 3.96 7.48
N VAL A 164 -13.29 4.77 8.54
CA VAL A 164 -14.45 5.59 8.90
C VAL A 164 -14.62 6.77 7.95
N ALA A 165 -13.51 7.41 7.55
CA ALA A 165 -13.54 8.58 6.67
C ALA A 165 -14.01 8.23 5.25
N ASP A 166 -13.64 7.06 4.74
CA ASP A 166 -14.06 6.53 3.45
C ASP A 166 -15.53 6.03 3.44
N MET A 167 -16.18 5.99 4.61
CA MET A 167 -17.59 5.60 4.78
C MET A 167 -17.92 4.20 4.24
N VAL A 168 -16.94 3.29 4.18
CA VAL A 168 -17.17 1.89 3.79
C VAL A 168 -18.07 1.16 4.80
N SER A 169 -18.70 0.10 4.34
CA SER A 169 -19.54 -0.73 5.21
C SER A 169 -18.72 -1.32 6.36
N LEU A 170 -19.18 -1.11 7.60
CA LEU A 170 -18.59 -1.72 8.77
C LEU A 170 -19.06 -3.18 8.88
N ASP A 171 -18.51 -4.03 8.03
CA ASP A 171 -18.69 -5.48 8.10
C ASP A 171 -17.92 -6.09 9.29
N GLN A 172 -17.92 -7.40 9.44
CA GLN A 172 -17.23 -8.05 10.55
C GLN A 172 -15.72 -7.71 10.58
N ASN A 173 -15.09 -7.62 9.41
CA ASN A 173 -13.66 -7.31 9.30
C ASN A 173 -13.33 -5.88 9.72
N ASN A 174 -14.17 -4.91 9.35
CA ASN A 174 -13.96 -3.49 9.62
C ASN A 174 -14.37 -3.07 11.06
N ARG A 175 -14.87 -4.00 11.88
CA ARG A 175 -15.28 -3.77 13.29
C ARG A 175 -14.26 -4.30 14.29
N ILE A 176 -13.24 -4.99 13.84
CA ILE A 176 -12.18 -5.54 14.68
C ILE A 176 -11.08 -4.49 14.85
#